data_ee2c3f937ec80a087bfcdaffb7de0617
#
_entry.id   ee2c3f937ec80a087bfcdaffb7de0617
#
_cell.length_a   1.000
_cell.length_b   1.000
_cell.length_c   1.000
_cell.angle_alpha   90.00
_cell.angle_beta   90.00
_cell.angle_gamma   90.00
#
_symmetry.space_group_name_H-M   'P 1'
#
loop_
_entity.id
_entity.type
_entity.pdbx_description
1 polymer ?
#
loop_
_entity_poly.entity_id
_entity_poly.type
_entity_poly.pdbx_seq_one_letter_code
_entity_poly.pdbx_strand_id
1 'polypeptide(L)'
;MKVLRTPDARFIDLVDFPFAPNYLEIDDQDGGTLRMHYLDEGPADGELVLCMHGQPNWSYSFRKMIGPLVAAGYRVIVPDIVGFGRSDKPTKRSDYTFDRHVNWLKSFIEGLALQNINLIAQDWGGPIALRNVADKPDRFARILVTNTGLGDAKGIPEEKTSELRRLLDETPVLPIEEVTKNALGAEGGRPGFFFWIKHCDAYEEFDPGEVMRFWLNDCSDEECRAYAAPFPDESYKQGARQFPTLVPIIPDNPAIPDNKRAWKVLERFDKPFLTAFSESPLPTRGPCATFLDFKQHKNEAPAIARFQQDIPGARGLDHVTIADSGHYTQDDAGEELARVAIEFFTTT
;
A
#
# COMPACT_ATOMS: atom_id res chain seq x y z
N MET A 1 0.38 -22.97 7.97
CA MET A 1 1.76 -22.57 7.57
C MET A 1 2.65 -22.25 8.80
N LYS A 2 3.98 -22.15 8.67
CA LYS A 2 4.88 -21.73 9.77
C LYS A 2 4.97 -20.20 9.80
N VAL A 3 4.75 -19.60 10.98
CA VAL A 3 4.74 -18.14 11.13
C VAL A 3 5.64 -17.67 12.27
N LEU A 4 6.08 -16.43 12.20
CA LEU A 4 6.72 -15.67 13.27
C LEU A 4 5.79 -14.59 13.77
N ARG A 5 5.92 -14.23 15.03
CA ARG A 5 5.25 -13.09 15.67
C ARG A 5 6.31 -12.15 16.21
N THR A 6 6.27 -10.90 15.80
CA THR A 6 7.17 -9.88 16.35
C THR A 6 6.85 -9.69 17.83
N PRO A 7 7.87 -9.74 18.72
CA PRO A 7 7.66 -9.53 20.16
C PRO A 7 7.02 -8.18 20.46
N ASP A 8 6.04 -8.13 21.35
CA ASP A 8 5.33 -6.90 21.73
C ASP A 8 6.24 -5.80 22.26
N ALA A 9 7.37 -6.17 22.88
CA ALA A 9 8.40 -5.23 23.33
C ALA A 9 8.96 -4.33 22.22
N ARG A 10 8.86 -4.74 20.95
CA ARG A 10 9.30 -3.95 19.79
C ARG A 10 8.37 -2.77 19.49
N PHE A 11 7.15 -2.77 20.03
CA PHE A 11 6.11 -1.78 19.77
C PHE A 11 5.79 -0.90 20.98
N ILE A 12 6.64 -0.93 22.01
CA ILE A 12 6.50 -0.08 23.20
C ILE A 12 7.09 1.30 22.89
N ASP A 13 6.39 2.35 23.32
CA ASP A 13 6.82 3.75 23.24
C ASP A 13 7.22 4.20 21.82
N LEU A 14 6.50 3.73 20.80
CA LEU A 14 6.63 4.25 19.44
C LEU A 14 6.11 5.68 19.38
N VAL A 15 6.90 6.56 18.74
CA VAL A 15 6.56 7.99 18.62
C VAL A 15 5.21 8.17 17.89
N ASP A 16 4.34 9.01 18.45
CA ASP A 16 3.02 9.34 17.91
C ASP A 16 2.11 8.13 17.62
N PHE A 17 2.29 7.01 18.37
CA PHE A 17 1.54 5.79 18.15
C PHE A 17 0.94 5.21 19.47
N PRO A 18 -0.01 5.91 20.10
CA PRO A 18 -0.59 5.51 21.39
C PRO A 18 -1.71 4.45 21.26
N PHE A 19 -1.90 3.84 20.10
CA PHE A 19 -3.04 2.98 19.79
C PHE A 19 -2.92 1.58 20.39
N ALA A 20 -4.03 1.09 20.96
CA ALA A 20 -4.10 -0.26 21.49
C ALA A 20 -4.20 -1.31 20.36
N PRO A 21 -3.52 -2.45 20.45
CA PRO A 21 -3.61 -3.49 19.43
C PRO A 21 -4.89 -4.32 19.57
N ASN A 22 -5.55 -4.61 18.44
CA ASN A 22 -6.58 -5.61 18.31
C ASN A 22 -6.11 -6.73 17.39
N TYR A 23 -6.70 -7.93 17.53
CA TYR A 23 -6.30 -9.09 16.73
C TYR A 23 -7.52 -9.89 16.29
N LEU A 24 -7.45 -10.40 15.06
CA LEU A 24 -8.42 -11.33 14.50
C LEU A 24 -7.69 -12.56 13.94
N GLU A 25 -8.20 -13.74 14.25
CA GLU A 25 -7.76 -14.97 13.59
C GLU A 25 -8.47 -15.10 12.24
N ILE A 26 -7.70 -15.23 11.17
CA ILE A 26 -8.18 -15.40 9.80
C ILE A 26 -7.71 -16.74 9.23
N ASP A 27 -8.40 -17.26 8.21
CA ASP A 27 -8.01 -18.48 7.50
C ASP A 27 -6.65 -18.30 6.81
N ASP A 28 -5.70 -19.20 7.05
CA ASP A 28 -4.37 -19.18 6.40
C ASP A 28 -4.37 -19.79 4.99
N GLN A 29 -5.50 -20.33 4.54
CA GLN A 29 -5.73 -21.03 3.28
C GLN A 29 -4.95 -22.36 3.12
N ASP A 30 -4.38 -22.87 4.20
CA ASP A 30 -3.69 -24.16 4.29
C ASP A 30 -4.32 -25.05 5.38
N GLY A 31 -5.52 -24.70 5.88
CA GLY A 31 -6.25 -25.41 6.91
C GLY A 31 -5.87 -25.03 8.35
N GLY A 32 -5.20 -23.92 8.54
CA GLY A 32 -4.86 -23.30 9.82
C GLY A 32 -5.35 -21.85 9.90
N THR A 33 -4.81 -21.09 10.87
CA THR A 33 -5.12 -19.68 11.04
C THR A 33 -3.88 -18.81 11.08
N LEU A 34 -4.06 -17.53 10.75
CA LEU A 34 -3.12 -16.43 10.94
C LEU A 34 -3.74 -15.39 11.85
N ARG A 35 -2.96 -14.81 12.74
CA ARG A 35 -3.36 -13.69 13.55
C ARG A 35 -3.09 -12.39 12.79
N MET A 36 -4.13 -11.66 12.47
CA MET A 36 -4.05 -10.35 11.83
C MET A 36 -4.30 -9.26 12.87
N HIS A 37 -3.37 -8.31 12.97
CA HIS A 37 -3.48 -7.13 13.84
C HIS A 37 -4.27 -6.03 13.13
N TYR A 38 -4.97 -5.21 13.93
CA TYR A 38 -5.61 -3.99 13.44
C TYR A 38 -5.78 -2.97 14.57
N LEU A 39 -5.82 -1.70 14.19
CA LEU A 39 -6.30 -0.62 15.02
C LEU A 39 -7.81 -0.48 14.83
N ASP A 40 -8.53 -0.09 15.90
CA ASP A 40 -9.98 0.15 15.87
C ASP A 40 -10.26 1.34 16.79
N GLU A 41 -10.32 2.53 16.20
CA GLU A 41 -10.36 3.79 16.92
C GLU A 41 -11.62 4.58 16.59
N GLY A 42 -12.12 5.34 17.56
CA GLY A 42 -13.31 6.19 17.42
C GLY A 42 -14.59 5.53 17.91
N PRO A 43 -15.77 6.15 17.65
CA PRO A 43 -17.06 5.66 18.15
C PRO A 43 -17.45 4.34 17.43
N ALA A 44 -17.91 3.35 18.21
CA ALA A 44 -18.26 2.04 17.69
C ALA A 44 -19.43 2.06 16.67
N ASP A 45 -20.27 3.09 16.75
CA ASP A 45 -21.40 3.35 15.86
C ASP A 45 -21.11 4.42 14.78
N GLY A 46 -19.87 4.90 14.70
CA GLY A 46 -19.43 5.83 13.67
C GLY A 46 -19.40 5.18 12.28
N GLU A 47 -19.54 6.00 11.22
CA GLU A 47 -19.31 5.52 9.86
C GLU A 47 -17.91 4.92 9.74
N LEU A 48 -17.80 3.75 9.12
CA LEU A 48 -16.56 2.98 9.04
C LEU A 48 -15.61 3.53 7.99
N VAL A 49 -14.36 3.78 8.39
CA VAL A 49 -13.23 4.01 7.48
C VAL A 49 -12.24 2.87 7.62
N LEU A 50 -11.95 2.18 6.52
CA LEU A 50 -10.91 1.16 6.41
C LEU A 50 -9.69 1.74 5.71
N CYS A 51 -8.55 1.83 6.42
CA CYS A 51 -7.29 2.34 5.88
C CYS A 51 -6.34 1.19 5.56
N MET A 52 -5.92 1.07 4.30
CA MET A 52 -5.07 -0.02 3.81
C MET A 52 -3.69 0.50 3.43
N HIS A 53 -2.67 0.04 4.19
CA HIS A 53 -1.27 0.38 3.97
C HIS A 53 -0.62 -0.46 2.86
N GLY A 54 0.61 -0.08 2.48
CA GLY A 54 1.41 -0.79 1.50
C GLY A 54 2.72 -1.38 2.06
N GLN A 55 3.74 -1.43 1.22
CA GLN A 55 5.02 -2.05 1.51
C GLN A 55 6.15 -1.00 1.37
N PRO A 56 7.13 -0.94 2.29
CA PRO A 56 7.36 -1.83 3.44
C PRO A 56 6.77 -1.32 4.76
N ASN A 57 5.80 -0.42 4.70
CA ASN A 57 5.16 0.21 5.85
C ASN A 57 4.14 -0.73 6.55
N TRP A 58 3.43 -0.21 7.55
CA TRP A 58 2.40 -0.89 8.33
C TRP A 58 1.41 0.15 8.88
N SER A 59 0.44 -0.22 9.71
CA SER A 59 -0.58 0.70 10.23
C SER A 59 -0.02 2.00 10.85
N TYR A 60 1.24 2.01 11.27
CA TYR A 60 1.95 3.19 11.74
C TYR A 60 1.93 4.36 10.74
N SER A 61 1.93 4.08 9.44
CA SER A 61 1.90 5.11 8.40
C SER A 61 0.62 5.96 8.39
N PHE A 62 -0.47 5.45 8.99
CA PHE A 62 -1.73 6.17 9.10
C PHE A 62 -1.90 6.96 10.41
N ARG A 63 -0.89 6.97 11.33
CA ARG A 63 -0.99 7.59 12.65
C ARG A 63 -1.48 9.05 12.62
N LYS A 64 -1.05 9.83 11.61
CA LYS A 64 -1.42 11.24 11.45
C LYS A 64 -2.86 11.43 10.94
N MET A 65 -3.48 10.40 10.36
CA MET A 65 -4.85 10.46 9.83
C MET A 65 -5.90 10.03 10.87
N ILE A 66 -5.56 9.10 11.76
CA ILE A 66 -6.51 8.49 12.71
C ILE A 66 -7.18 9.57 13.58
N GLY A 67 -6.39 10.44 14.22
CA GLY A 67 -6.93 11.49 15.09
C GLY A 67 -7.95 12.40 14.42
N PRO A 68 -7.64 13.02 13.27
CA PRO A 68 -8.59 13.84 12.51
C PRO A 68 -9.86 13.09 12.09
N LEU A 69 -9.76 11.84 11.61
CA LEU A 69 -10.91 11.03 11.22
C LEU A 69 -11.81 10.70 12.42
N VAL A 70 -11.23 10.30 13.54
CA VAL A 70 -11.97 10.05 14.81
C VAL A 70 -12.64 11.32 15.32
N ALA A 71 -11.95 12.45 15.28
CA ALA A 71 -12.52 13.75 15.68
C ALA A 71 -13.71 14.17 14.79
N ALA A 72 -13.75 13.72 13.53
CA ALA A 72 -14.88 13.91 12.63
C ALA A 72 -16.02 12.89 12.83
N GLY A 73 -15.89 11.96 13.80
CA GLY A 73 -16.93 10.97 14.16
C GLY A 73 -16.87 9.64 13.44
N TYR A 74 -15.81 9.36 12.70
CA TYR A 74 -15.62 8.08 12.02
C TYR A 74 -15.04 7.01 12.96
N ARG A 75 -15.44 5.75 12.74
CA ARG A 75 -14.73 4.59 13.26
C ARG A 75 -13.65 4.18 12.27
N VAL A 76 -12.40 4.20 12.71
CA VAL A 76 -11.22 3.99 11.84
C VAL A 76 -10.61 2.63 12.12
N ILE A 77 -10.61 1.74 11.12
CA ILE A 77 -9.97 0.44 11.18
C ILE A 77 -8.73 0.45 10.27
N VAL A 78 -7.57 0.11 10.85
CA VAL A 78 -6.29 0.06 10.12
C VAL A 78 -5.62 -1.29 10.36
N PRO A 79 -5.86 -2.30 9.50
CA PRO A 79 -5.20 -3.59 9.65
C PRO A 79 -3.73 -3.53 9.22
N ASP A 80 -2.89 -4.35 9.86
CA ASP A 80 -1.58 -4.71 9.32
C ASP A 80 -1.73 -5.88 8.36
N ILE A 81 -1.31 -5.70 7.12
CA ILE A 81 -1.28 -6.78 6.13
C ILE A 81 -0.40 -7.93 6.65
N VAL A 82 -0.81 -9.19 6.42
CA VAL A 82 -0.01 -10.36 6.80
C VAL A 82 1.43 -10.23 6.28
N GLY A 83 2.39 -10.41 7.16
CA GLY A 83 3.82 -10.19 6.87
C GLY A 83 4.34 -8.84 7.36
N PHE A 84 3.46 -7.93 7.82
CA PHE A 84 3.81 -6.57 8.26
C PHE A 84 3.29 -6.28 9.67
N GLY A 85 3.76 -5.17 10.25
CA GLY A 85 3.31 -4.69 11.54
C GLY A 85 3.31 -5.76 12.62
N ARG A 86 2.22 -5.85 13.38
CA ARG A 86 2.00 -6.86 14.43
C ARG A 86 1.31 -8.14 13.93
N SER A 87 0.95 -8.20 12.64
CA SER A 87 0.36 -9.40 12.02
C SER A 87 1.38 -10.53 11.92
N ASP A 88 0.88 -11.77 11.89
CA ASP A 88 1.69 -12.96 11.68
C ASP A 88 2.52 -12.87 10.40
N LYS A 89 3.73 -13.42 10.44
CA LYS A 89 4.70 -13.40 9.34
C LYS A 89 5.05 -14.81 8.90
N PRO A 90 4.43 -15.33 7.83
CA PRO A 90 4.85 -16.56 7.19
C PRO A 90 6.35 -16.56 6.90
N THR A 91 7.02 -17.69 7.16
CA THR A 91 8.49 -17.76 7.10
C THR A 91 9.04 -18.04 5.71
N LYS A 92 8.18 -18.39 4.75
CA LYS A 92 8.58 -18.69 3.38
C LYS A 92 8.05 -17.60 2.44
N ARG A 93 8.86 -17.10 1.54
CA ARG A 93 8.44 -16.17 0.48
C ARG A 93 7.31 -16.72 -0.38
N SER A 94 7.34 -18.04 -0.68
CA SER A 94 6.29 -18.72 -1.45
C SER A 94 4.91 -18.70 -0.80
N ASP A 95 4.83 -18.41 0.51
CA ASP A 95 3.56 -18.27 1.21
C ASP A 95 2.88 -16.93 0.92
N TYR A 96 3.62 -15.94 0.39
CA TYR A 96 3.12 -14.64 0.02
C TYR A 96 2.80 -14.60 -1.48
N THR A 97 1.53 -14.67 -1.82
CA THR A 97 1.04 -14.50 -3.19
C THR A 97 0.01 -13.38 -3.23
N PHE A 98 -0.19 -12.78 -4.40
CA PHE A 98 -1.21 -11.74 -4.57
C PHE A 98 -2.59 -12.24 -4.11
N ASP A 99 -2.99 -13.43 -4.57
CA ASP A 99 -4.31 -13.99 -4.24
C ASP A 99 -4.48 -14.32 -2.76
N ARG A 100 -3.42 -14.80 -2.08
CA ARG A 100 -3.48 -15.01 -0.63
C ARG A 100 -3.73 -13.70 0.12
N HIS A 101 -3.06 -12.60 -0.25
CA HIS A 101 -3.31 -11.31 0.37
C HIS A 101 -4.74 -10.81 0.15
N VAL A 102 -5.28 -10.99 -1.05
CA VAL A 102 -6.69 -10.68 -1.34
C VAL A 102 -7.63 -11.50 -0.45
N ASN A 103 -7.38 -12.81 -0.32
CA ASN A 103 -8.22 -13.70 0.48
C ASN A 103 -8.05 -13.47 1.99
N TRP A 104 -6.87 -13.13 2.48
CA TRP A 104 -6.64 -12.75 3.88
C TRP A 104 -7.40 -11.48 4.26
N LEU A 105 -7.36 -10.45 3.39
CA LEU A 105 -8.18 -9.25 3.60
C LEU A 105 -9.68 -9.57 3.54
N LYS A 106 -10.11 -10.44 2.62
CA LYS A 106 -11.50 -10.90 2.57
C LYS A 106 -11.93 -11.56 3.88
N SER A 107 -11.12 -12.50 4.39
CA SER A 107 -11.38 -13.17 5.68
C SER A 107 -11.44 -12.16 6.83
N PHE A 108 -10.58 -11.14 6.82
CA PHE A 108 -10.60 -10.05 7.79
C PHE A 108 -11.90 -9.23 7.72
N ILE A 109 -12.30 -8.78 6.53
CA ILE A 109 -13.54 -8.01 6.32
C ILE A 109 -14.77 -8.83 6.75
N GLU A 110 -14.80 -10.11 6.42
CA GLU A 110 -15.90 -11.02 6.77
C GLU A 110 -15.92 -11.35 8.27
N GLY A 111 -14.75 -11.58 8.87
CA GLY A 111 -14.61 -11.90 10.28
C GLY A 111 -15.04 -10.76 11.22
N LEU A 112 -14.82 -9.52 10.81
CA LEU A 112 -15.31 -8.32 11.51
C LEU A 112 -16.70 -7.87 11.02
N ALA A 113 -17.32 -8.60 10.07
CA ALA A 113 -18.61 -8.27 9.47
C ALA A 113 -18.71 -6.83 8.95
N LEU A 114 -17.60 -6.28 8.39
CA LEU A 114 -17.54 -4.89 7.93
C LEU A 114 -18.49 -4.67 6.76
N GLN A 115 -19.26 -3.57 6.83
CA GLN A 115 -20.22 -3.13 5.82
C GLN A 115 -20.15 -1.60 5.68
N ASN A 116 -20.67 -1.08 4.57
CA ASN A 116 -20.70 0.37 4.29
C ASN A 116 -19.30 1.03 4.44
N ILE A 117 -18.29 0.33 3.94
CA ILE A 117 -16.88 0.70 4.11
C ILE A 117 -16.55 1.94 3.29
N ASN A 118 -16.08 2.99 3.95
CA ASN A 118 -15.32 4.07 3.31
C ASN A 118 -13.86 3.61 3.26
N LEU A 119 -13.35 3.31 2.08
CA LEU A 119 -11.99 2.80 1.88
C LEU A 119 -11.01 3.93 1.64
N ILE A 120 -9.87 3.92 2.34
CA ILE A 120 -8.67 4.69 2.00
C ILE A 120 -7.56 3.68 1.74
N ALA A 121 -7.00 3.70 0.52
CA ALA A 121 -6.00 2.70 0.14
C ALA A 121 -4.78 3.31 -0.56
N GLN A 122 -3.60 2.89 -0.11
CA GLN A 122 -2.30 3.35 -0.62
C GLN A 122 -1.43 2.17 -1.00
N ASP A 123 -0.58 2.32 -2.02
CA ASP A 123 0.41 1.33 -2.49
C ASP A 123 -0.22 -0.07 -2.62
N TRP A 124 0.35 -1.11 -2.01
CA TRP A 124 -0.20 -2.49 -2.02
C TRP A 124 -1.57 -2.63 -1.36
N GLY A 125 -1.93 -1.74 -0.45
CA GLY A 125 -3.29 -1.68 0.10
C GLY A 125 -4.34 -1.49 -0.99
N GLY A 126 -4.01 -0.74 -2.06
CA GLY A 126 -4.90 -0.50 -3.19
C GLY A 126 -5.25 -1.77 -3.97
N PRO A 127 -4.30 -2.46 -4.61
CA PRO A 127 -4.62 -3.63 -5.43
C PRO A 127 -5.25 -4.77 -4.62
N ILE A 128 -4.87 -4.97 -3.36
CA ILE A 128 -5.48 -5.96 -2.48
C ILE A 128 -6.95 -5.58 -2.17
N ALA A 129 -7.21 -4.32 -1.78
CA ALA A 129 -8.55 -3.86 -1.45
C ALA A 129 -9.44 -3.74 -2.69
N LEU A 130 -8.95 -3.25 -3.82
CA LEU A 130 -9.73 -3.12 -5.06
C LEU A 130 -10.16 -4.48 -5.62
N ARG A 131 -9.41 -5.55 -5.39
CA ARG A 131 -9.85 -6.93 -5.68
C ARG A 131 -11.03 -7.33 -4.78
N ASN A 132 -11.01 -6.94 -3.49
CA ASN A 132 -12.12 -7.15 -2.56
C ASN A 132 -13.34 -6.28 -2.91
N VAL A 133 -13.13 -5.03 -3.35
CA VAL A 133 -14.21 -4.18 -3.90
C VAL A 133 -14.87 -4.87 -5.10
N ALA A 134 -14.09 -5.41 -6.02
CA ALA A 134 -14.61 -6.11 -7.19
C ALA A 134 -15.34 -7.42 -6.85
N ASP A 135 -14.93 -8.13 -5.79
CA ASP A 135 -15.60 -9.35 -5.33
C ASP A 135 -16.96 -9.05 -4.64
N LYS A 136 -17.02 -7.97 -3.85
CA LYS A 136 -18.20 -7.59 -3.04
C LYS A 136 -18.43 -6.07 -3.06
N PRO A 137 -18.78 -5.48 -4.21
CA PRO A 137 -18.91 -4.02 -4.35
C PRO A 137 -19.93 -3.40 -3.39
N ASP A 138 -20.96 -4.17 -3.02
CA ASP A 138 -22.02 -3.67 -2.13
C ASP A 138 -21.54 -3.38 -0.71
N ARG A 139 -20.43 -4.00 -0.27
CA ARG A 139 -19.84 -3.73 1.05
C ARG A 139 -19.18 -2.35 1.17
N PHE A 140 -18.83 -1.73 0.08
CA PHE A 140 -18.12 -0.46 0.05
C PHE A 140 -19.08 0.69 -0.28
N ALA A 141 -19.02 1.75 0.51
CA ALA A 141 -19.81 2.96 0.31
C ALA A 141 -19.08 3.96 -0.59
N ARG A 142 -17.83 4.27 -0.26
CA ARG A 142 -16.98 5.23 -0.96
C ARG A 142 -15.55 4.72 -1.01
N ILE A 143 -14.78 5.16 -2.01
CA ILE A 143 -13.38 4.76 -2.16
C ILE A 143 -12.53 6.00 -2.40
N LEU A 144 -11.48 6.16 -1.61
CA LEU A 144 -10.40 7.09 -1.83
C LEU A 144 -9.10 6.31 -2.05
N VAL A 145 -8.43 6.57 -3.17
CA VAL A 145 -7.13 5.97 -3.46
C VAL A 145 -6.04 7.02 -3.56
N THR A 146 -4.86 6.68 -3.03
CA THR A 146 -3.66 7.52 -3.11
C THR A 146 -2.45 6.66 -3.48
N ASN A 147 -1.62 7.13 -4.40
CA ASN A 147 -0.38 6.48 -4.85
C ASN A 147 -0.45 4.96 -4.98
N THR A 148 -1.44 4.48 -5.71
CA THR A 148 -1.71 3.07 -5.93
C THR A 148 -2.24 2.81 -7.34
N GLY A 149 -2.41 1.54 -7.68
CA GLY A 149 -2.98 1.09 -8.95
C GLY A 149 -3.45 -0.36 -8.87
N LEU A 150 -4.20 -0.79 -9.85
CA LEU A 150 -4.51 -2.21 -10.06
C LEU A 150 -3.91 -2.62 -11.41
N GLY A 151 -2.68 -3.12 -11.38
CA GLY A 151 -1.93 -3.52 -12.58
C GLY A 151 -2.56 -4.74 -13.25
N ASP A 152 -2.69 -4.70 -14.58
CA ASP A 152 -3.19 -5.78 -15.40
C ASP A 152 -2.44 -5.90 -16.73
N ALA A 153 -1.25 -5.29 -16.82
CA ALA A 153 -0.41 -5.17 -18.01
C ALA A 153 -1.12 -4.51 -19.22
N LYS A 154 -2.18 -3.68 -19.00
CA LYS A 154 -2.89 -2.95 -20.07
C LYS A 154 -1.88 -2.13 -20.89
N GLY A 155 -1.87 -2.34 -22.19
CA GLY A 155 -0.97 -1.64 -23.11
C GLY A 155 0.45 -2.24 -23.24
N ILE A 156 0.76 -3.30 -22.51
CA ILE A 156 2.03 -4.04 -22.68
C ILE A 156 1.75 -5.30 -23.51
N PRO A 157 2.30 -5.40 -24.73
CA PRO A 157 2.10 -6.57 -25.59
C PRO A 157 2.74 -7.84 -24.99
N GLU A 158 2.11 -9.02 -25.19
CA GLU A 158 2.60 -10.29 -24.67
C GLU A 158 3.99 -10.66 -25.20
N GLU A 159 4.31 -10.28 -26.43
CA GLU A 159 5.63 -10.48 -27.05
C GLU A 159 6.77 -9.74 -26.30
N LYS A 160 6.46 -8.76 -25.47
CA LYS A 160 7.44 -8.08 -24.62
C LYS A 160 7.82 -8.87 -23.37
N THR A 161 7.12 -9.94 -23.03
CA THR A 161 7.35 -10.73 -21.81
C THR A 161 8.80 -11.17 -21.67
N SER A 162 9.36 -11.81 -22.70
CA SER A 162 10.75 -12.31 -22.66
C SER A 162 11.78 -11.17 -22.51
N GLU A 163 11.55 -10.04 -23.17
CA GLU A 163 12.40 -8.86 -23.06
C GLU A 163 12.36 -8.28 -21.63
N LEU A 164 11.16 -8.11 -21.08
CA LEU A 164 10.98 -7.56 -19.72
C LEU A 164 11.55 -8.51 -18.66
N ARG A 165 11.39 -9.83 -18.81
CA ARG A 165 12.02 -10.82 -17.94
C ARG A 165 13.54 -10.70 -17.97
N ARG A 166 14.13 -10.67 -19.18
CA ARG A 166 15.58 -10.48 -19.33
C ARG A 166 16.06 -9.16 -18.70
N LEU A 167 15.36 -8.04 -18.93
CA LEU A 167 15.69 -6.75 -18.32
C LEU A 167 15.62 -6.79 -16.80
N LEU A 168 14.62 -7.47 -16.23
CA LEU A 168 14.51 -7.68 -14.80
C LEU A 168 15.70 -8.52 -14.27
N ASP A 169 16.02 -9.62 -14.92
CA ASP A 169 17.12 -10.50 -14.51
C ASP A 169 18.48 -9.79 -14.54
N GLU A 170 18.71 -8.98 -15.57
CA GLU A 170 19.93 -8.18 -15.78
C GLU A 170 19.96 -6.90 -14.91
N THR A 171 18.89 -6.57 -14.18
CA THR A 171 18.87 -5.38 -13.31
C THR A 171 19.77 -5.61 -12.10
N PRO A 172 20.72 -4.71 -11.81
CA PRO A 172 21.60 -4.87 -10.67
C PRO A 172 20.86 -4.70 -9.35
N VAL A 173 21.37 -5.36 -8.31
CA VAL A 173 20.96 -5.14 -6.92
C VAL A 173 21.68 -3.90 -6.41
N LEU A 174 20.93 -2.89 -5.97
CA LEU A 174 21.46 -1.58 -5.58
C LEU A 174 20.98 -1.21 -4.17
N PRO A 175 21.73 -0.41 -3.40
CA PRO A 175 21.25 0.22 -2.16
C PRO A 175 20.12 1.20 -2.46
N ILE A 176 19.31 1.54 -1.44
CA ILE A 176 18.10 2.35 -1.60
C ILE A 176 18.36 3.72 -2.23
N GLU A 177 19.48 4.33 -1.92
CA GLU A 177 19.91 5.59 -2.52
C GLU A 177 20.04 5.50 -4.05
N GLU A 178 20.69 4.45 -4.55
CA GLU A 178 20.87 4.23 -5.99
C GLU A 178 19.57 3.76 -6.66
N VAL A 179 18.71 2.99 -5.95
CA VAL A 179 17.35 2.67 -6.41
C VAL A 179 16.58 3.95 -6.66
N THR A 180 16.63 4.89 -5.74
CA THR A 180 15.93 6.16 -5.84
C THR A 180 16.38 6.98 -7.06
N LYS A 181 17.68 7.06 -7.34
CA LYS A 181 18.22 7.73 -8.53
C LYS A 181 17.72 7.11 -9.84
N ASN A 182 17.41 5.81 -9.83
CA ASN A 182 16.94 5.07 -10.99
C ASN A 182 15.41 4.90 -11.03
N ALA A 183 14.67 5.39 -10.03
CA ALA A 183 13.24 5.14 -9.89
C ALA A 183 12.39 5.64 -11.07
N LEU A 184 12.81 6.73 -11.73
CA LEU A 184 12.12 7.31 -12.88
C LEU A 184 12.52 6.66 -14.22
N GLY A 185 13.31 5.61 -14.18
CA GLY A 185 13.77 4.86 -15.34
C GLY A 185 15.26 5.08 -15.61
N ALA A 186 15.92 4.05 -16.12
CA ALA A 186 17.32 4.05 -16.47
C ALA A 186 17.54 4.07 -17.99
N GLU A 187 18.76 4.36 -18.40
CA GLU A 187 19.16 4.21 -19.79
C GLU A 187 18.85 2.82 -20.34
N GLY A 188 18.51 2.74 -21.63
CA GLY A 188 18.18 1.48 -22.32
C GLY A 188 16.73 0.99 -22.11
N GLY A 189 15.83 1.85 -21.59
CA GLY A 189 14.40 1.54 -21.47
C GLY A 189 14.06 0.56 -20.33
N ARG A 190 14.96 0.36 -19.38
CA ARG A 190 14.71 -0.46 -18.19
C ARG A 190 13.70 0.26 -17.27
N PRO A 191 12.58 -0.38 -16.89
CA PRO A 191 11.64 0.22 -15.94
C PRO A 191 12.30 0.50 -14.58
N GLY A 192 12.13 1.71 -14.05
CA GLY A 192 12.71 2.11 -12.75
C GLY A 192 12.27 1.21 -11.61
N PHE A 193 11.04 0.71 -11.65
CA PHE A 193 10.51 -0.22 -10.67
C PHE A 193 11.27 -1.56 -10.57
N PHE A 194 12.02 -1.96 -11.59
CA PHE A 194 12.85 -3.18 -11.54
C PHE A 194 13.99 -3.07 -10.52
N PHE A 195 14.54 -1.87 -10.33
CA PHE A 195 15.55 -1.64 -9.29
C PHE A 195 14.96 -1.82 -7.88
N TRP A 196 13.70 -1.39 -7.67
CA TRP A 196 12.99 -1.62 -6.44
C TRP A 196 12.72 -3.11 -6.18
N ILE A 197 12.27 -3.85 -7.21
CA ILE A 197 12.11 -5.31 -7.12
C ILE A 197 13.43 -5.95 -6.67
N LYS A 198 14.54 -5.64 -7.35
CA LYS A 198 15.86 -6.24 -7.05
C LYS A 198 16.39 -5.85 -5.68
N HIS A 199 16.19 -4.61 -5.26
CA HIS A 199 16.56 -4.17 -3.91
C HIS A 199 15.82 -4.99 -2.84
N CYS A 200 14.51 -5.06 -2.91
CA CYS A 200 13.73 -5.80 -1.91
C CYS A 200 14.02 -7.31 -1.96
N ASP A 201 14.14 -7.87 -3.17
CA ASP A 201 14.36 -9.29 -3.36
C ASP A 201 15.72 -9.75 -2.85
N ALA A 202 16.80 -9.01 -3.15
CA ALA A 202 18.16 -9.53 -3.06
C ALA A 202 19.17 -8.63 -2.36
N TYR A 203 18.84 -7.37 -2.01
CA TYR A 203 19.78 -6.53 -1.30
C TYR A 203 19.99 -7.06 0.13
N GLU A 204 21.23 -7.42 0.48
CA GLU A 204 21.54 -8.10 1.73
C GLU A 204 21.15 -7.25 2.95
N GLU A 205 21.44 -5.94 2.91
CA GLU A 205 21.18 -5.00 4.00
C GLU A 205 19.79 -4.34 3.89
N PHE A 206 18.80 -4.98 3.25
CA PHE A 206 17.45 -4.44 3.15
C PHE A 206 16.86 -4.12 4.53
N ASP A 207 16.56 -2.85 4.76
CA ASP A 207 15.99 -2.35 6.01
C ASP A 207 14.76 -1.46 5.72
N PRO A 208 13.55 -1.85 6.18
CA PRO A 208 12.35 -1.03 6.02
C PRO A 208 12.45 0.37 6.63
N GLY A 209 13.16 0.54 7.75
CA GLY A 209 13.38 1.85 8.36
C GLY A 209 14.22 2.76 7.49
N GLU A 210 15.29 2.24 6.89
CA GLU A 210 16.12 3.01 5.97
C GLU A 210 15.38 3.32 4.66
N VAL A 211 14.54 2.40 4.15
CA VAL A 211 13.66 2.70 3.02
C VAL A 211 12.78 3.90 3.33
N MET A 212 12.13 3.92 4.50
CA MET A 212 11.26 5.03 4.90
C MET A 212 12.05 6.31 5.14
N ARG A 213 13.28 6.25 5.66
CA ARG A 213 14.18 7.39 5.79
C ARG A 213 14.41 8.09 4.45
N PHE A 214 14.59 7.30 3.39
CA PHE A 214 14.84 7.84 2.03
C PHE A 214 13.55 8.28 1.33
N TRP A 215 12.41 7.62 1.59
CA TRP A 215 11.19 7.78 0.81
C TRP A 215 10.09 8.57 1.51
N LEU A 216 10.34 9.10 2.71
CA LEU A 216 9.53 10.13 3.35
C LEU A 216 10.19 11.49 3.20
N ASN A 217 9.37 12.53 3.16
CA ASN A 217 9.85 13.92 3.15
C ASN A 217 10.66 14.24 4.41
N ASP A 218 10.15 13.81 5.56
CA ASP A 218 10.80 13.95 6.86
C ASP A 218 10.59 12.64 7.63
N CYS A 219 11.69 11.98 8.03
CA CYS A 219 11.65 10.78 8.85
C CYS A 219 12.70 10.89 9.95
N SER A 220 12.26 11.15 11.17
CA SER A 220 13.14 11.17 12.34
C SER A 220 13.72 9.77 12.62
N ASP A 221 14.79 9.70 13.40
CA ASP A 221 15.36 8.42 13.80
C ASP A 221 14.36 7.56 14.60
N GLU A 222 13.47 8.20 15.38
CA GLU A 222 12.40 7.53 16.10
C GLU A 222 11.37 6.91 15.14
N GLU A 223 10.93 7.65 14.13
CA GLU A 223 9.99 7.16 13.13
C GLU A 223 10.60 6.04 12.27
N CYS A 224 11.86 6.18 11.85
CA CYS A 224 12.54 5.13 11.11
C CYS A 224 12.66 3.85 11.95
N ARG A 225 12.96 3.96 13.26
CA ARG A 225 12.92 2.81 14.20
C ARG A 225 11.52 2.21 14.33
N ALA A 226 10.47 3.04 14.31
CA ALA A 226 9.09 2.55 14.35
C ALA A 226 8.74 1.75 13.08
N TYR A 227 9.20 2.21 11.90
CA TYR A 227 9.03 1.45 10.66
C TYR A 227 9.82 0.13 10.65
N ALA A 228 11.01 0.09 11.28
CA ALA A 228 11.81 -1.13 11.43
C ALA A 228 11.32 -2.06 12.55
N ALA A 229 10.47 -1.57 13.47
CA ALA A 229 10.04 -2.33 14.65
C ALA A 229 9.46 -3.71 14.34
N PRO A 230 8.64 -3.91 13.28
CA PRO A 230 8.07 -5.21 12.93
C PRO A 230 9.10 -6.27 12.52
N PHE A 231 10.34 -5.87 12.20
CA PHE A 231 11.34 -6.70 11.53
C PHE A 231 12.62 -6.83 12.35
N PRO A 232 12.62 -7.63 13.47
CA PRO A 232 13.78 -7.79 14.36
C PRO A 232 15.04 -8.31 13.66
N ASP A 233 14.85 -9.19 12.68
CA ASP A 233 15.91 -9.79 11.87
C ASP A 233 15.40 -10.18 10.48
N GLU A 234 16.27 -10.75 9.66
CA GLU A 234 15.97 -11.12 8.28
C GLU A 234 14.81 -12.10 8.13
N SER A 235 14.60 -13.00 9.10
CA SER A 235 13.53 -14.01 9.03
C SER A 235 12.11 -13.39 9.04
N TYR A 236 11.97 -12.19 9.60
CA TYR A 236 10.71 -11.43 9.64
C TYR A 236 10.43 -10.62 8.38
N LYS A 237 11.40 -10.45 7.47
CA LYS A 237 11.30 -9.59 6.28
C LYS A 237 10.76 -10.31 5.04
N GLN A 238 10.37 -11.59 5.13
CA GLN A 238 10.03 -12.39 3.94
C GLN A 238 8.86 -11.81 3.14
N GLY A 239 7.83 -11.26 3.79
CA GLY A 239 6.73 -10.55 3.13
C GLY A 239 7.20 -9.27 2.45
N ALA A 240 7.94 -8.41 3.16
CA ALA A 240 8.44 -7.15 2.62
C ALA A 240 9.36 -7.36 1.40
N ARG A 241 10.16 -8.42 1.40
CA ARG A 241 11.00 -8.80 0.26
C ARG A 241 10.19 -9.34 -0.92
N GLN A 242 9.12 -10.08 -0.64
CA GLN A 242 8.32 -10.74 -1.69
C GLN A 242 7.40 -9.77 -2.45
N PHE A 243 6.83 -8.79 -1.77
CA PHE A 243 5.77 -7.94 -2.32
C PHE A 243 6.09 -7.30 -3.67
N PRO A 244 7.24 -6.61 -3.88
CA PRO A 244 7.53 -5.99 -5.17
C PRO A 244 7.59 -6.99 -6.33
N THR A 245 7.97 -8.25 -6.07
CA THR A 245 8.02 -9.29 -7.10
C THR A 245 6.63 -9.74 -7.56
N LEU A 246 5.59 -9.48 -6.78
CA LEU A 246 4.20 -9.85 -7.08
C LEU A 246 3.49 -8.81 -7.97
N VAL A 247 4.07 -7.61 -8.16
CA VAL A 247 3.44 -6.54 -8.95
C VAL A 247 3.26 -6.99 -10.41
N PRO A 248 2.03 -6.93 -10.96
CA PRO A 248 1.72 -7.48 -12.28
C PRO A 248 2.07 -6.50 -13.41
N ILE A 249 3.36 -6.23 -13.60
CA ILE A 249 3.92 -5.35 -14.64
C ILE A 249 4.50 -6.12 -15.83
N ILE A 250 4.66 -7.42 -15.72
CA ILE A 250 5.08 -8.29 -16.84
C ILE A 250 3.87 -9.12 -17.28
N PRO A 251 3.58 -9.25 -18.58
CA PRO A 251 2.32 -9.83 -19.08
C PRO A 251 1.99 -11.26 -18.64
N ASP A 252 2.99 -12.06 -18.26
CA ASP A 252 2.81 -13.44 -17.78
C ASP A 252 2.63 -13.53 -16.24
N ASN A 253 2.47 -12.41 -15.55
CA ASN A 253 2.23 -12.43 -14.10
C ASN A 253 0.89 -13.10 -13.78
N PRO A 254 0.85 -14.08 -12.83
CA PRO A 254 -0.34 -14.88 -12.54
C PRO A 254 -1.53 -14.09 -12.01
N ALA A 255 -1.33 -12.89 -11.44
CA ALA A 255 -2.42 -12.05 -10.95
C ALA A 255 -3.18 -11.30 -12.07
N ILE A 256 -2.62 -11.19 -13.28
CA ILE A 256 -3.21 -10.41 -14.39
C ILE A 256 -4.62 -10.87 -14.78
N PRO A 257 -4.92 -12.17 -14.95
CA PRO A 257 -6.26 -12.59 -15.32
C PRO A 257 -7.33 -12.13 -14.33
N ASP A 258 -7.02 -12.20 -13.03
CA ASP A 258 -7.94 -11.81 -11.98
C ASP A 258 -8.08 -10.29 -11.85
N ASN A 259 -6.98 -9.56 -12.03
CA ASN A 259 -7.01 -8.11 -12.06
C ASN A 259 -7.82 -7.59 -13.27
N LYS A 260 -7.70 -8.25 -14.43
CA LYS A 260 -8.56 -7.95 -15.59
C LYS A 260 -10.04 -8.21 -15.30
N ARG A 261 -10.36 -9.29 -14.54
CA ARG A 261 -11.75 -9.53 -14.10
C ARG A 261 -12.23 -8.45 -13.12
N ALA A 262 -11.38 -8.06 -12.17
CA ALA A 262 -11.69 -7.00 -11.23
C ALA A 262 -11.97 -5.66 -11.95
N TRP A 263 -11.17 -5.30 -12.94
CA TRP A 263 -11.39 -4.10 -13.75
C TRP A 263 -12.76 -4.10 -14.43
N LYS A 264 -13.25 -5.24 -14.96
CA LYS A 264 -14.60 -5.32 -15.56
C LYS A 264 -15.73 -5.00 -14.56
N VAL A 265 -15.50 -5.20 -13.25
CA VAL A 265 -16.44 -4.81 -12.20
C VAL A 265 -16.26 -3.34 -11.85
N LEU A 266 -15.01 -2.88 -11.68
CA LEU A 266 -14.71 -1.48 -11.37
C LEU A 266 -15.19 -0.52 -12.48
N GLU A 267 -15.15 -0.92 -13.75
CA GLU A 267 -15.71 -0.21 -14.89
C GLU A 267 -17.25 -0.04 -14.84
N ARG A 268 -17.90 -0.66 -13.83
CA ARG A 268 -19.34 -0.53 -13.54
C ARG A 268 -19.61 0.00 -12.13
N PHE A 269 -18.54 0.28 -11.37
CA PHE A 269 -18.67 0.77 -10.00
C PHE A 269 -19.08 2.24 -10.04
N ASP A 270 -20.32 2.51 -9.63
CA ASP A 270 -20.98 3.83 -9.73
C ASP A 270 -21.01 4.60 -8.40
N LYS A 271 -20.57 3.96 -7.30
CA LYS A 271 -20.42 4.64 -6.00
C LYS A 271 -19.21 5.57 -6.01
N PRO A 272 -19.19 6.63 -5.17
CA PRO A 272 -18.15 7.65 -5.21
C PRO A 272 -16.73 7.08 -5.11
N PHE A 273 -15.86 7.48 -6.05
CA PHE A 273 -14.46 7.03 -6.16
C PHE A 273 -13.52 8.21 -6.38
N LEU A 274 -12.79 8.63 -5.34
CA LEU A 274 -11.88 9.77 -5.38
C LEU A 274 -10.43 9.31 -5.56
N THR A 275 -9.68 10.02 -6.39
CA THR A 275 -8.21 9.95 -6.41
C THR A 275 -7.63 11.18 -5.71
N ALA A 276 -6.76 10.95 -4.71
CA ALA A 276 -6.04 11.97 -3.97
C ALA A 276 -4.55 11.62 -3.95
N PHE A 277 -3.89 11.77 -5.09
CA PHE A 277 -2.50 11.38 -5.28
C PHE A 277 -1.55 12.48 -4.86
N SER A 278 -0.33 12.12 -4.47
CA SER A 278 0.75 13.05 -4.17
C SER A 278 1.13 13.89 -5.39
N GLU A 279 1.67 15.06 -5.14
CA GLU A 279 2.22 15.95 -6.15
C GLU A 279 3.38 15.30 -6.92
N SER A 280 4.19 14.51 -6.24
CA SER A 280 5.36 13.84 -6.80
C SER A 280 5.32 12.33 -6.53
N PRO A 281 5.82 11.47 -7.44
CA PRO A 281 5.97 10.05 -7.18
C PRO A 281 7.06 9.72 -6.14
N LEU A 282 7.91 10.68 -5.80
CA LEU A 282 9.05 10.58 -4.88
C LEU A 282 9.00 11.74 -3.89
N PRO A 283 9.71 11.66 -2.74
CA PRO A 283 9.75 12.74 -1.77
C PRO A 283 10.21 14.06 -2.38
N THR A 284 9.57 15.15 -1.95
CA THR A 284 9.89 16.51 -2.38
C THR A 284 10.93 17.19 -1.48
N ARG A 285 11.18 16.61 -0.32
CA ARG A 285 12.15 17.02 0.71
C ARG A 285 12.95 15.81 1.20
N GLY A 286 13.85 16.02 2.15
CA GLY A 286 14.63 14.96 2.76
C GLY A 286 15.80 14.46 1.91
N PRO A 287 16.41 13.31 2.25
CA PRO A 287 17.58 12.78 1.58
C PRO A 287 17.40 12.56 0.07
N CYS A 288 16.24 12.10 -0.35
CA CYS A 288 15.91 11.89 -1.77
C CYS A 288 16.00 13.17 -2.60
N ALA A 289 15.49 14.28 -2.08
CA ALA A 289 15.39 15.54 -2.82
C ALA A 289 16.77 16.15 -3.13
N THR A 290 17.84 15.68 -2.48
CA THR A 290 19.21 16.14 -2.74
C THR A 290 19.79 15.58 -4.05
N PHE A 291 19.22 14.50 -4.59
CA PHE A 291 19.77 13.78 -5.74
C PHE A 291 19.08 14.08 -7.06
N LEU A 292 17.85 14.57 -7.02
CA LEU A 292 17.03 14.81 -8.21
C LEU A 292 16.24 16.11 -8.06
N ASP A 293 16.09 16.89 -9.12
CA ASP A 293 15.21 18.05 -9.15
C ASP A 293 13.75 17.60 -9.34
N PHE A 294 13.16 17.05 -8.26
CA PHE A 294 11.82 16.48 -8.28
C PHE A 294 10.69 17.49 -8.51
N LYS A 295 10.95 18.79 -8.34
CA LYS A 295 9.97 19.84 -8.66
C LYS A 295 9.53 19.84 -10.12
N GLN A 296 10.28 19.16 -10.98
CA GLN A 296 9.97 18.99 -12.40
C GLN A 296 9.16 17.72 -12.69
N HIS A 297 9.02 16.80 -11.72
CA HIS A 297 8.35 15.52 -11.92
C HIS A 297 7.00 15.50 -11.22
N LYS A 298 5.94 15.90 -11.96
CA LYS A 298 4.56 15.71 -11.51
C LYS A 298 4.21 14.23 -11.45
N ASN A 299 3.32 13.88 -10.53
CA ASN A 299 2.80 12.51 -10.46
C ASN A 299 1.80 12.27 -11.60
N GLU A 300 2.28 11.76 -12.71
CA GLU A 300 1.50 11.43 -13.91
C GLU A 300 1.29 9.90 -14.01
N ALA A 301 1.17 9.20 -12.89
CA ALA A 301 0.98 7.75 -12.89
C ALA A 301 -0.22 7.36 -13.78
N PRO A 302 -0.05 6.42 -14.73
CA PRO A 302 -1.16 6.02 -15.62
C PRO A 302 -2.40 5.53 -14.86
N ALA A 303 -2.22 5.05 -13.63
CA ALA A 303 -3.31 4.65 -12.76
C ALA A 303 -4.28 5.79 -12.43
N ILE A 304 -3.80 7.04 -12.29
CA ILE A 304 -4.64 8.22 -12.01
C ILE A 304 -5.67 8.40 -13.11
N ALA A 305 -5.19 8.55 -14.34
CA ALA A 305 -6.07 8.74 -15.50
C ALA A 305 -7.06 7.57 -15.67
N ARG A 306 -6.57 6.34 -15.46
CA ARG A 306 -7.41 5.14 -15.58
C ARG A 306 -8.53 5.12 -14.54
N PHE A 307 -8.25 5.41 -13.26
CA PHE A 307 -9.28 5.47 -12.23
C PHE A 307 -10.32 6.53 -12.52
N GLN A 308 -9.88 7.72 -12.94
CA GLN A 308 -10.78 8.85 -13.21
C GLN A 308 -11.64 8.65 -14.46
N GLN A 309 -11.13 7.97 -15.48
CA GLN A 309 -11.81 7.80 -16.77
C GLN A 309 -12.65 6.53 -16.84
N ASP A 310 -12.10 5.39 -16.34
CA ASP A 310 -12.70 4.07 -16.54
C ASP A 310 -13.74 3.74 -15.45
N ILE A 311 -13.67 4.36 -14.24
CA ILE A 311 -14.60 4.09 -13.13
C ILE A 311 -15.75 5.13 -13.14
N PRO A 312 -17.01 4.71 -13.32
CA PRO A 312 -18.17 5.63 -13.36
C PRO A 312 -18.30 6.50 -12.10
N GLY A 313 -18.07 5.94 -10.92
CA GLY A 313 -18.15 6.65 -9.64
C GLY A 313 -17.07 7.72 -9.42
N ALA A 314 -16.04 7.78 -10.29
CA ALA A 314 -15.02 8.82 -10.25
C ALA A 314 -15.44 10.08 -11.04
N ARG A 315 -16.40 9.93 -11.96
CA ARG A 315 -16.76 11.02 -12.88
C ARG A 315 -17.47 12.17 -12.17
N GLY A 316 -17.04 13.39 -12.47
CA GLY A 316 -17.65 14.61 -11.92
C GLY A 316 -17.25 14.92 -10.47
N LEU A 317 -16.29 14.18 -9.90
CA LEU A 317 -15.67 14.52 -8.63
C LEU A 317 -14.47 15.45 -8.86
N ASP A 318 -14.23 16.32 -7.89
CA ASP A 318 -13.04 17.18 -7.85
C ASP A 318 -11.86 16.36 -7.29
N HIS A 319 -11.15 15.65 -8.17
CA HIS A 319 -9.97 14.87 -7.81
C HIS A 319 -8.85 15.77 -7.30
N VAL A 320 -8.11 15.31 -6.30
CA VAL A 320 -7.16 16.15 -5.54
C VAL A 320 -5.72 15.72 -5.81
N THR A 321 -4.82 16.69 -5.92
CA THR A 321 -3.37 16.49 -5.81
C THR A 321 -2.92 16.98 -4.44
N ILE A 322 -2.32 16.11 -3.64
CA ILE A 322 -1.82 16.43 -2.32
C ILE A 322 -0.41 17.03 -2.46
N ALA A 323 -0.29 18.31 -2.12
CA ALA A 323 0.96 19.03 -2.17
C ALA A 323 1.96 18.56 -1.09
N ASP A 324 3.24 18.88 -1.28
CA ASP A 324 4.33 18.58 -0.34
C ASP A 324 4.39 17.11 0.11
N SER A 325 3.98 16.18 -0.74
CA SER A 325 4.00 14.75 -0.44
C SER A 325 4.61 13.92 -1.55
N GLY A 326 5.28 12.83 -1.16
CA GLY A 326 5.78 11.77 -2.03
C GLY A 326 4.87 10.54 -2.01
N HIS A 327 5.47 9.38 -2.26
CA HIS A 327 4.75 8.12 -2.39
C HIS A 327 3.89 7.76 -1.16
N TYR A 328 4.35 8.06 0.04
CA TYR A 328 3.64 7.76 1.30
C TYR A 328 2.83 8.98 1.79
N THR A 329 1.86 9.41 0.98
CA THR A 329 1.03 10.60 1.20
C THR A 329 0.40 10.64 2.60
N GLN A 330 -0.04 9.49 3.13
CA GLN A 330 -0.66 9.36 4.45
C GLN A 330 0.31 9.65 5.61
N ASP A 331 1.63 9.61 5.35
CA ASP A 331 2.65 10.02 6.33
C ASP A 331 3.14 11.45 6.07
N ASP A 332 3.53 11.76 4.83
CA ASP A 332 4.06 13.07 4.47
C ASP A 332 3.04 14.20 4.72
N ALA A 333 1.77 13.97 4.37
CA ALA A 333 0.67 14.94 4.44
C ALA A 333 -0.61 14.30 5.01
N GLY A 334 -0.49 13.51 6.08
CA GLY A 334 -1.59 12.70 6.62
C GLY A 334 -2.79 13.51 7.08
N GLU A 335 -2.57 14.67 7.73
CA GLU A 335 -3.67 15.55 8.18
C GLU A 335 -4.43 16.15 6.99
N GLU A 336 -3.73 16.55 5.92
CA GLU A 336 -4.36 17.06 4.70
C GLU A 336 -5.12 15.95 3.97
N LEU A 337 -4.54 14.75 3.84
CA LEU A 337 -5.24 13.62 3.24
C LEU A 337 -6.48 13.23 4.06
N ALA A 338 -6.43 13.30 5.39
CA ALA A 338 -7.59 13.08 6.25
C ALA A 338 -8.66 14.16 6.04
N ARG A 339 -8.28 15.43 5.92
CA ARG A 339 -9.21 16.53 5.61
C ARG A 339 -9.94 16.29 4.28
N VAL A 340 -9.19 15.92 3.23
CA VAL A 340 -9.76 15.58 1.92
C VAL A 340 -10.71 14.38 2.02
N ALA A 341 -10.35 13.34 2.79
CA ALA A 341 -11.19 12.17 2.99
C ALA A 341 -12.49 12.53 3.72
N ILE A 342 -12.43 13.33 4.79
CA ILE A 342 -13.61 13.81 5.54
C ILE A 342 -14.54 14.62 4.64
N GLU A 343 -14.00 15.59 3.88
CA GLU A 343 -14.78 16.38 2.95
C GLU A 343 -15.47 15.49 1.91
N PHE A 344 -14.73 14.58 1.30
CA PHE A 344 -15.27 13.62 0.33
C PHE A 344 -16.37 12.74 0.93
N PHE A 345 -16.17 12.15 2.09
CA PHE A 345 -17.16 11.27 2.73
C PHE A 345 -18.42 12.03 3.19
N THR A 346 -18.29 13.31 3.53
CA THR A 346 -19.42 14.11 4.01
C THR A 346 -20.27 14.64 2.84
N THR A 347 -19.68 14.85 1.65
CA THR A 347 -20.36 15.47 0.51
C THR A 347 -20.92 14.47 -0.48
N THR A 348 -20.62 13.18 -0.33
CA THR A 348 -21.07 12.11 -1.23
C THR A 348 -21.76 10.98 -0.46
#